data_cdc0ff5b2058f6f5b69bcca083404146
#
_entry.id   cdc0ff5b2058f6f5b69bcca083404146
#
_cell.length_a   1.000
_cell.length_b   1.000
_cell.length_c   1.000
_cell.angle_alpha   90.00
_cell.angle_beta   90.00
_cell.angle_gamma   90.00
#
_symmetry.space_group_name_H-M   'P 1'
#
loop_
_entity.id
_entity.type
_entity.pdbx_description
1 polymer ?
#
loop_
_entity_poly.entity_id
_entity_poly.type
_entity_poly.pdbx_seq_one_letter_code
_entity_poly.pdbx_strand_id
1 'polypeptide(L)'
;MHGTRASGASRRAFRRLRAYEKALDMPELPPRARKGESSIMGHTDNYTLLCDFYELTMGNGYFQTGMDQQICYFDVFFRDVPDGGGFAIAAGLEQIIDYIQDLRFSPDDVDFLRGKGVFSEAFLQYLLHFQFTGDIWAVPEGTPIFPGEPILTVRAPAIQAQFIETYVLLILNHQSLIATKSNRIVRAAQGRPVSEFGSRRAQGADAAVLGARASYIA
;
A
#
# COMPACT_ATOMS: atom_id res chain seq x y z
N MET A 1 -12.84 -28.21 15.46
CA MET A 1 -12.80 -26.85 16.00
C MET A 1 -11.35 -26.52 16.36
N HIS A 2 -10.55 -25.97 15.47
CA HIS A 2 -9.26 -25.38 15.79
C HIS A 2 -9.19 -24.04 15.07
N GLY A 3 -9.41 -22.96 15.85
CA GLY A 3 -9.25 -21.59 15.37
C GLY A 3 -7.75 -21.29 15.24
N THR A 4 -7.29 -21.04 14.04
CA THR A 4 -5.95 -20.56 13.75
C THR A 4 -5.79 -19.14 14.34
N ARG A 5 -5.00 -19.03 15.38
CA ARG A 5 -4.59 -17.74 15.96
C ARG A 5 -3.60 -17.08 14.98
N ALA A 6 -3.95 -15.92 14.46
CA ALA A 6 -3.01 -15.08 13.72
C ALA A 6 -1.75 -14.87 14.54
N SER A 7 -0.57 -15.03 13.91
CA SER A 7 0.73 -14.97 14.57
C SER A 7 0.93 -13.64 15.32
N GLY A 8 1.62 -13.70 16.45
CA GLY A 8 1.85 -12.53 17.32
C GLY A 8 2.65 -11.39 16.68
N ALA A 9 3.36 -11.64 15.58
CA ALA A 9 4.15 -10.65 14.84
C ALA A 9 3.24 -9.67 14.06
N SER A 10 2.25 -10.18 13.33
CA SER A 10 1.27 -9.36 12.60
C SER A 10 0.51 -8.42 13.57
N ARG A 11 0.12 -8.93 14.74
CA ARG A 11 -0.56 -8.12 15.76
C ARG A 11 0.32 -7.02 16.39
N ARG A 12 1.65 -7.20 16.44
CA ARG A 12 2.58 -6.19 16.98
C ARG A 12 2.83 -5.05 16.01
N ALA A 13 2.97 -5.33 14.71
CA ALA A 13 3.09 -4.31 13.68
C ALA A 13 1.86 -3.39 13.66
N PHE A 14 0.65 -3.97 13.72
CA PHE A 14 -0.60 -3.22 13.80
C PHE A 14 -0.79 -2.43 15.10
N ARG A 15 -0.29 -2.93 16.24
CA ARG A 15 -0.33 -2.17 17.50
C ARG A 15 0.58 -0.94 17.47
N ARG A 16 1.71 -0.98 16.76
CA ARG A 16 2.61 0.17 16.61
C ARG A 16 2.03 1.25 15.70
N LEU A 17 1.43 0.87 14.57
CA LEU A 17 0.68 1.81 13.72
C LEU A 17 -0.45 2.51 14.47
N ARG A 18 -1.30 1.78 15.19
CA ARG A 18 -2.37 2.34 16.03
C ARG A 18 -1.86 3.18 17.21
N ALA A 19 -0.70 2.87 17.76
CA ALA A 19 -0.10 3.67 18.85
C ALA A 19 0.40 5.02 18.32
N TYR A 20 0.84 5.08 17.06
CA TYR A 20 1.25 6.33 16.41
C TYR A 20 0.05 7.23 16.07
N GLU A 21 -1.05 6.64 15.59
CA GLU A 21 -2.33 7.36 15.37
C GLU A 21 -2.89 7.97 16.67
N LYS A 22 -2.83 7.24 17.80
CA LYS A 22 -3.26 7.73 19.10
C LYS A 22 -2.40 8.87 19.69
N ALA A 23 -1.13 8.96 19.27
CA ALA A 23 -0.23 9.99 19.79
C ALA A 23 -0.46 11.38 19.16
N LEU A 24 -1.28 11.46 18.08
CA LEU A 24 -1.49 12.69 17.30
C LEU A 24 -2.85 13.36 17.52
N ASP A 25 -3.64 12.92 18.53
CA ASP A 25 -4.96 13.53 18.84
C ASP A 25 -5.89 13.72 17.61
N MET A 26 -5.78 12.81 16.63
CA MET A 26 -6.62 12.80 15.43
C MET A 26 -8.04 12.40 15.80
N PRO A 27 -9.07 13.05 15.24
CA PRO A 27 -10.46 12.62 15.44
C PRO A 27 -10.61 11.16 15.01
N GLU A 28 -11.29 10.35 15.84
CA GLU A 28 -11.55 8.93 15.52
C GLU A 28 -12.21 8.82 14.14
N LEU A 29 -11.57 8.09 13.25
CA LEU A 29 -12.19 7.70 11.97
C LEU A 29 -13.46 6.89 12.26
N PRO A 30 -14.52 7.08 11.48
CA PRO A 30 -15.76 6.31 11.66
C PRO A 30 -15.43 4.81 11.65
N PRO A 31 -16.18 3.99 12.43
CA PRO A 31 -15.91 2.57 12.52
C PRO A 31 -15.94 1.91 11.14
N ARG A 32 -14.88 1.17 10.81
CA ARG A 32 -14.77 0.42 9.56
C ARG A 32 -16.02 -0.43 9.31
N ALA A 33 -16.53 -0.40 8.09
CA ALA A 33 -17.51 -1.37 7.61
C ALA A 33 -16.98 -2.79 7.88
N ARG A 34 -17.84 -3.67 8.38
CA ARG A 34 -17.46 -5.04 8.75
C ARG A 34 -17.05 -5.82 7.49
N LYS A 35 -16.04 -6.70 7.62
CA LYS A 35 -15.67 -7.68 6.59
C LYS A 35 -16.95 -8.38 6.06
N GLY A 36 -17.29 -8.13 4.79
CA GLY A 36 -18.49 -8.69 4.15
C GLY A 36 -19.40 -7.64 3.49
N GLU A 37 -19.23 -6.35 3.77
CA GLU A 37 -19.90 -5.30 3.00
C GLU A 37 -19.03 -4.99 1.78
N SER A 38 -19.62 -5.18 0.60
CA SER A 38 -18.97 -5.02 -0.69
C SER A 38 -18.19 -3.71 -0.78
N SER A 39 -17.01 -3.76 -1.40
CA SER A 39 -16.38 -2.54 -1.91
C SER A 39 -17.43 -1.75 -2.71
N ILE A 40 -17.30 -0.43 -2.76
CA ILE A 40 -18.22 0.49 -3.49
C ILE A 40 -18.51 0.00 -4.92
N MET A 41 -17.69 -0.89 -5.47
CA MET A 41 -17.77 -1.48 -6.81
C MET A 41 -18.18 -2.95 -6.85
N GLY A 42 -18.47 -3.60 -5.70
CA GLY A 42 -18.91 -5.01 -5.67
C GLY A 42 -17.83 -6.04 -6.04
N HIS A 43 -16.58 -5.63 -6.26
CA HIS A 43 -15.44 -6.50 -6.51
C HIS A 43 -14.61 -6.62 -5.23
N THR A 44 -14.41 -7.83 -4.77
CA THR A 44 -13.31 -8.17 -3.85
C THR A 44 -12.04 -8.28 -4.68
N ASP A 45 -11.51 -7.15 -5.12
CA ASP A 45 -10.34 -7.15 -5.98
C ASP A 45 -9.14 -7.64 -5.16
N ASN A 46 -8.68 -8.83 -5.49
CA ASN A 46 -7.41 -9.34 -4.98
C ASN A 46 -6.28 -8.74 -5.83
N TYR A 47 -5.63 -7.69 -5.32
CA TYR A 47 -4.50 -7.04 -5.99
C TYR A 47 -3.16 -7.78 -5.83
N THR A 48 -3.16 -9.02 -5.40
CA THR A 48 -1.92 -9.81 -5.16
C THR A 48 -1.05 -9.93 -6.41
N LEU A 49 -1.64 -10.08 -7.60
CA LEU A 49 -0.93 -10.10 -8.87
C LEU A 49 -0.74 -8.70 -9.51
N LEU A 50 -1.13 -7.62 -8.83
CA LEU A 50 -0.79 -6.27 -9.26
C LEU A 50 0.65 -5.95 -8.84
N CYS A 51 1.58 -6.62 -9.47
CA CYS A 51 3.01 -6.49 -9.28
C CYS A 51 3.73 -6.57 -10.63
N ASP A 52 4.90 -5.98 -10.73
CA ASP A 52 5.73 -6.14 -11.90
C ASP A 52 6.25 -7.58 -11.99
N PHE A 53 6.28 -8.16 -13.18
CA PHE A 53 6.64 -9.57 -13.36
C PHE A 53 8.06 -9.89 -12.85
N TYR A 54 8.97 -8.91 -12.85
CA TYR A 54 10.30 -9.10 -12.31
C TYR A 54 10.30 -9.38 -10.80
N GLU A 55 9.35 -8.86 -10.04
CA GLU A 55 9.23 -9.13 -8.60
C GLU A 55 9.01 -10.62 -8.33
N LEU A 56 8.16 -11.26 -9.15
CA LEU A 56 7.91 -12.70 -9.07
C LEU A 56 9.12 -13.53 -9.50
N THR A 57 9.78 -13.15 -10.61
CA THR A 57 10.96 -13.89 -11.09
C THR A 57 12.17 -13.73 -10.17
N MET A 58 12.39 -12.54 -9.61
CA MET A 58 13.41 -12.33 -8.58
C MET A 58 13.06 -13.08 -7.29
N GLY A 59 11.77 -13.04 -6.87
CA GLY A 59 11.30 -13.80 -5.71
C GLY A 59 11.59 -15.30 -5.83
N ASN A 60 11.35 -15.88 -7.03
CA ASN A 60 11.72 -17.27 -7.31
C ASN A 60 13.25 -17.49 -7.24
N GLY A 61 14.05 -16.54 -7.71
CA GLY A 61 15.51 -16.59 -7.58
C GLY A 61 15.97 -16.55 -6.13
N TYR A 62 15.42 -15.67 -5.31
CA TYR A 62 15.72 -15.59 -3.86
C TYR A 62 15.34 -16.90 -3.15
N PHE A 63 14.18 -17.46 -3.49
CA PHE A 63 13.73 -18.74 -2.93
C PHE A 63 14.69 -19.88 -3.27
N GLN A 64 15.12 -19.99 -4.54
CA GLN A 64 16.04 -21.05 -4.99
C GLN A 64 17.46 -20.93 -4.41
N THR A 65 17.89 -19.73 -4.09
CA THR A 65 19.25 -19.46 -3.54
C THR A 65 19.26 -19.40 -2.01
N GLY A 66 18.13 -19.60 -1.32
CA GLY A 66 18.04 -19.53 0.14
C GLY A 66 18.12 -18.11 0.71
N MET A 67 17.88 -17.09 -0.11
CA MET A 67 17.86 -15.69 0.30
C MET A 67 16.45 -15.22 0.72
N ASP A 68 15.45 -16.09 0.65
CA ASP A 68 14.04 -15.77 0.96
C ASP A 68 13.81 -15.27 2.37
N GLN A 69 14.66 -15.71 3.35
CA GLN A 69 14.58 -15.29 4.75
C GLN A 69 15.51 -14.10 5.09
N GLN A 70 16.28 -13.61 4.13
CA GLN A 70 17.15 -12.45 4.36
C GLN A 70 16.31 -11.21 4.64
N ILE A 71 16.51 -10.55 5.78
CA ILE A 71 15.82 -9.31 6.12
C ILE A 71 16.40 -8.16 5.32
N CYS A 72 15.50 -7.45 4.61
CA CYS A 72 15.79 -6.26 3.84
C CYS A 72 15.05 -5.05 4.42
N TYR A 73 15.58 -3.86 4.15
CA TYR A 73 14.97 -2.57 4.43
C TYR A 73 14.77 -1.84 3.11
N PHE A 74 13.52 -1.46 2.80
CA PHE A 74 13.17 -0.70 1.61
C PHE A 74 12.52 0.60 2.04
N ASP A 75 13.06 1.71 1.53
CA ASP A 75 12.55 3.05 1.79
C ASP A 75 11.83 3.58 0.57
N VAL A 76 10.64 4.13 0.78
CA VAL A 76 9.87 4.86 -0.22
C VAL A 76 10.06 6.35 0.02
N PHE A 77 10.42 7.10 -1.01
CA PHE A 77 10.61 8.54 -0.96
C PHE A 77 10.29 9.19 -2.31
N PHE A 78 9.96 10.47 -2.30
CA PHE A 78 9.87 11.25 -3.53
C PHE A 78 11.26 11.72 -3.96
N ARG A 79 11.59 11.55 -5.25
CA ARG A 79 12.83 12.09 -5.82
C ARG A 79 12.75 13.58 -5.97
N ASP A 80 11.63 14.06 -6.52
CA ASP A 80 11.34 15.47 -6.74
C ASP A 80 9.88 15.78 -6.42
N VAL A 81 9.60 17.00 -6.00
CA VAL A 81 8.23 17.48 -5.84
C VAL A 81 7.74 18.06 -7.18
N PRO A 82 6.58 17.63 -7.69
CA PRO A 82 6.03 18.14 -8.94
C PRO A 82 5.85 19.65 -8.94
N ASP A 83 5.93 20.24 -10.14
CA ASP A 83 5.70 21.68 -10.39
C ASP A 83 6.66 22.60 -9.62
N GLY A 84 7.87 22.14 -9.29
CA GLY A 84 8.85 22.92 -8.53
C GLY A 84 8.40 23.28 -7.11
N GLY A 85 7.48 22.48 -6.53
CA GLY A 85 7.01 22.71 -5.15
C GLY A 85 8.07 22.41 -4.10
N GLY A 86 7.96 23.06 -2.94
CA GLY A 86 8.88 22.83 -1.83
C GLY A 86 8.61 21.58 -1.01
N PHE A 87 7.38 21.00 -1.10
CA PHE A 87 6.96 19.80 -0.36
C PHE A 87 5.80 19.12 -1.08
N ALA A 88 5.57 17.84 -0.75
CA ALA A 88 4.38 17.11 -1.10
C ALA A 88 3.56 16.77 0.17
N ILE A 89 2.34 16.28 0.00
CA ILE A 89 1.47 15.82 1.11
C ILE A 89 1.36 14.30 1.03
N ALA A 90 1.71 13.61 2.10
CA ALA A 90 1.61 12.16 2.18
C ALA A 90 0.13 11.72 2.18
N ALA A 91 -0.23 10.78 1.30
CA ALA A 91 -1.56 10.16 1.24
C ALA A 91 -1.48 8.77 0.61
N GLY A 92 -2.37 7.85 0.99
CA GLY A 92 -2.44 6.47 0.47
C GLY A 92 -2.12 5.38 1.48
N LEU A 93 -1.76 5.73 2.70
CA LEU A 93 -1.34 4.74 3.71
C LEU A 93 -2.46 3.75 4.08
N GLU A 94 -3.71 4.20 4.15
CA GLU A 94 -4.85 3.34 4.50
C GLU A 94 -5.01 2.18 3.50
N GLN A 95 -4.95 2.45 2.20
CA GLN A 95 -5.07 1.44 1.15
C GLN A 95 -3.90 0.46 1.16
N ILE A 96 -2.69 0.93 1.50
CA ILE A 96 -1.52 0.06 1.66
C ILE A 96 -1.72 -0.90 2.84
N ILE A 97 -2.24 -0.41 3.96
CA ILE A 97 -2.53 -1.25 5.13
C ILE A 97 -3.56 -2.33 4.76
N ASP A 98 -4.64 -1.96 4.08
CA ASP A 98 -5.69 -2.89 3.66
C ASP A 98 -5.15 -3.93 2.68
N TYR A 99 -4.38 -3.51 1.67
CA TYR A 99 -3.72 -4.41 0.73
C TYR A 99 -2.83 -5.43 1.43
N ILE A 100 -1.95 -5.00 2.33
CA ILE A 100 -1.01 -5.91 3.03
C ILE A 100 -1.75 -6.89 3.95
N GLN A 101 -2.87 -6.47 4.55
CA GLN A 101 -3.71 -7.35 5.36
C GLN A 101 -4.38 -8.45 4.55
N ASP A 102 -4.75 -8.13 3.32
CA ASP A 102 -5.47 -9.04 2.41
C ASP A 102 -4.54 -9.73 1.39
N LEU A 103 -3.24 -9.40 1.40
CA LEU A 103 -2.24 -9.95 0.47
C LEU A 103 -2.10 -11.47 0.64
N ARG A 104 -2.56 -12.22 -0.35
CA ARG A 104 -2.51 -13.68 -0.42
C ARG A 104 -2.68 -14.17 -1.85
N PHE A 105 -1.92 -15.17 -2.22
CA PHE A 105 -2.08 -15.85 -3.50
C PHE A 105 -3.19 -16.90 -3.40
N SER A 106 -4.17 -16.81 -4.29
CA SER A 106 -5.21 -17.82 -4.45
C SER A 106 -4.68 -19.03 -5.24
N PRO A 107 -5.37 -20.20 -5.21
CA PRO A 107 -5.03 -21.30 -6.10
C PRO A 107 -5.05 -20.91 -7.59
N ASP A 108 -5.99 -20.05 -7.99
CA ASP A 108 -6.11 -19.57 -9.39
C ASP A 108 -4.91 -18.70 -9.78
N ASP A 109 -4.42 -17.84 -8.86
CA ASP A 109 -3.20 -17.05 -9.09
C ASP A 109 -1.99 -17.95 -9.31
N VAL A 110 -1.85 -18.98 -8.48
CA VAL A 110 -0.74 -19.93 -8.56
C VAL A 110 -0.82 -20.78 -9.83
N ASP A 111 -2.02 -21.21 -10.23
CA ASP A 111 -2.23 -21.96 -11.49
C ASP A 111 -1.90 -21.09 -12.71
N PHE A 112 -2.28 -19.82 -12.68
CA PHE A 112 -1.88 -18.86 -13.71
C PHE A 112 -0.34 -18.73 -13.81
N LEU A 113 0.34 -18.59 -12.67
CA LEU A 113 1.81 -18.51 -12.64
C LEU A 113 2.47 -19.81 -13.08
N ARG A 114 1.92 -20.97 -12.70
CA ARG A 114 2.38 -22.30 -13.16
C ARG A 114 2.33 -22.40 -14.69
N GLY A 115 1.27 -21.89 -15.30
CA GLY A 115 1.11 -21.83 -16.76
C GLY A 115 2.19 -21.03 -17.48
N LYS A 116 2.94 -20.14 -16.79
CA LYS A 116 4.06 -19.41 -17.39
C LYS A 116 5.31 -20.26 -17.60
N GLY A 117 5.46 -21.39 -16.89
CA GLY A 117 6.55 -22.34 -17.07
C GLY A 117 7.94 -21.85 -16.62
N VAL A 118 8.02 -20.75 -15.85
CA VAL A 118 9.29 -20.15 -15.41
C VAL A 118 9.53 -20.26 -13.89
N PHE A 119 8.55 -20.72 -13.14
CA PHE A 119 8.61 -20.82 -11.67
C PHE A 119 8.79 -22.28 -11.25
N SER A 120 9.58 -22.50 -10.19
CA SER A 120 9.69 -23.84 -9.60
C SER A 120 8.42 -24.21 -8.83
N GLU A 121 8.04 -25.48 -8.82
CA GLU A 121 6.85 -25.92 -8.08
C GLU A 121 6.97 -25.64 -6.58
N ALA A 122 8.19 -25.76 -6.00
CA ALA A 122 8.45 -25.44 -4.61
C ALA A 122 8.16 -23.95 -4.30
N PHE A 123 8.50 -23.05 -5.21
CA PHE A 123 8.18 -21.63 -5.06
C PHE A 123 6.67 -21.37 -5.21
N LEU A 124 6.01 -22.04 -6.13
CA LEU A 124 4.55 -21.94 -6.29
C LEU A 124 3.81 -22.42 -5.03
N GLN A 125 4.29 -23.48 -4.40
CA GLN A 125 3.77 -23.94 -3.10
C GLN A 125 4.05 -22.92 -1.97
N TYR A 126 5.20 -22.27 -1.97
CA TYR A 126 5.51 -21.17 -1.03
C TYR A 126 4.51 -20.02 -1.19
N LEU A 127 4.13 -19.63 -2.42
CA LEU A 127 3.17 -18.57 -2.69
C LEU A 127 1.77 -18.88 -2.11
N LEU A 128 1.29 -20.13 -2.19
CA LEU A 128 0.01 -20.55 -1.60
C LEU A 128 -0.06 -20.31 -0.07
N HIS A 129 1.08 -20.30 0.59
CA HIS A 129 1.18 -20.08 2.04
C HIS A 129 1.74 -18.68 2.39
N PHE A 130 1.84 -17.82 1.38
CA PHE A 130 2.43 -16.49 1.55
C PHE A 130 1.63 -15.65 2.55
N GLN A 131 2.35 -15.02 3.46
CA GLN A 131 1.83 -14.03 4.40
C GLN A 131 2.88 -12.97 4.64
N PHE A 132 2.49 -11.71 4.62
CA PHE A 132 3.39 -10.63 5.02
C PHE A 132 3.59 -10.65 6.54
N THR A 133 4.84 -10.77 6.98
CA THR A 133 5.22 -10.84 8.40
C THR A 133 6.18 -9.73 8.81
N GLY A 134 6.49 -8.81 7.87
CA GLY A 134 7.39 -7.68 8.10
C GLY A 134 6.80 -6.58 8.97
N ASP A 135 7.63 -5.57 9.22
CA ASP A 135 7.26 -4.33 9.88
C ASP A 135 7.23 -3.19 8.86
N ILE A 136 6.32 -2.24 9.05
CA ILE A 136 6.23 -1.02 8.24
C ILE A 136 6.15 0.19 9.16
N TRP A 137 6.97 1.20 8.88
CA TRP A 137 6.91 2.52 9.47
C TRP A 137 6.55 3.51 8.37
N ALA A 138 5.63 4.39 8.64
CA ALA A 138 5.20 5.40 7.67
C ALA A 138 4.85 6.71 8.37
N VAL A 139 5.02 7.83 7.67
CA VAL A 139 4.50 9.11 8.13
C VAL A 139 2.97 9.10 8.05
N PRO A 140 2.27 9.77 8.96
CA PRO A 140 0.82 9.92 8.90
C PRO A 140 0.37 10.63 7.62
N GLU A 141 -0.81 10.26 7.12
CA GLU A 141 -1.42 10.98 5.99
C GLU A 141 -1.66 12.46 6.36
N GLY A 142 -1.58 13.33 5.37
CA GLY A 142 -1.65 14.79 5.55
C GLY A 142 -0.34 15.44 5.97
N THR A 143 0.71 14.66 6.29
CA THR A 143 2.03 15.20 6.66
C THR A 143 2.73 15.79 5.44
N PRO A 144 3.29 17.02 5.53
CA PRO A 144 4.23 17.52 4.54
C PRO A 144 5.51 16.66 4.50
N ILE A 145 5.90 16.25 3.29
CA ILE A 145 7.07 15.41 3.03
C ILE A 145 8.00 16.08 2.02
N PHE A 146 9.30 15.80 2.12
CA PHE A 146 10.32 16.44 1.31
C PHE A 146 11.07 15.42 0.44
N PRO A 147 11.66 15.85 -0.70
CA PRO A 147 12.44 14.96 -1.55
C PRO A 147 13.58 14.27 -0.80
N GLY A 148 13.75 12.98 -1.05
CA GLY A 148 14.83 12.18 -0.47
C GLY A 148 14.62 11.74 0.98
N GLU A 149 13.55 12.17 1.64
CA GLU A 149 13.20 11.70 2.99
C GLU A 149 12.29 10.48 2.92
N PRO A 150 12.57 9.41 3.71
CA PRO A 150 11.70 8.24 3.76
C PRO A 150 10.30 8.60 4.27
N ILE A 151 9.28 8.28 3.47
CA ILE A 151 7.86 8.42 3.84
C ILE A 151 7.25 7.10 4.30
N LEU A 152 7.85 6.00 3.90
CA LEU A 152 7.50 4.66 4.34
C LEU A 152 8.76 3.79 4.28
N THR A 153 9.02 3.03 5.35
CA THR A 153 10.10 2.05 5.43
C THR A 153 9.51 0.67 5.67
N VAL A 154 9.87 -0.30 4.84
CA VAL A 154 9.53 -1.71 4.98
C VAL A 154 10.73 -2.47 5.49
N ARG A 155 10.57 -3.25 6.56
CA ARG A 155 11.53 -4.24 7.04
C ARG A 155 10.89 -5.62 6.95
N ALA A 156 11.33 -6.45 6.04
CA ALA A 156 10.73 -7.76 5.82
C ALA A 156 11.75 -8.75 5.21
N PRO A 157 11.44 -10.07 5.21
CA PRO A 157 12.13 -11.02 4.34
C PRO A 157 12.11 -10.54 2.88
N ALA A 158 13.19 -10.79 2.14
CA ALA A 158 13.44 -10.21 0.82
C ALA A 158 12.25 -10.37 -0.16
N ILE A 159 11.68 -11.58 -0.24
CA ILE A 159 10.53 -11.85 -1.12
C ILE A 159 9.31 -11.02 -0.70
N GLN A 160 9.05 -10.90 0.60
CA GLN A 160 7.89 -10.16 1.10
C GLN A 160 8.03 -8.65 0.88
N ALA A 161 9.24 -8.11 1.05
CA ALA A 161 9.51 -6.70 0.78
C ALA A 161 9.36 -6.37 -0.70
N GLN A 162 9.82 -7.30 -1.57
CA GLN A 162 9.74 -7.15 -3.03
C GLN A 162 8.29 -7.15 -3.53
N PHE A 163 7.44 -8.07 -3.09
CA PHE A 163 6.08 -8.24 -3.62
C PHE A 163 5.11 -7.10 -3.34
N ILE A 164 5.42 -6.23 -2.41
CA ILE A 164 4.56 -5.08 -2.11
C ILE A 164 4.99 -3.79 -2.82
N GLU A 165 6.13 -3.81 -3.51
CA GLU A 165 6.76 -2.62 -4.09
C GLU A 165 5.82 -1.90 -5.05
N THR A 166 5.38 -2.58 -6.11
CA THR A 166 4.55 -1.95 -7.16
C THR A 166 3.27 -1.33 -6.58
N TYR A 167 2.54 -2.04 -5.74
CA TYR A 167 1.30 -1.52 -5.17
C TYR A 167 1.54 -0.34 -4.24
N VAL A 168 2.55 -0.43 -3.37
CA VAL A 168 2.91 0.66 -2.43
C VAL A 168 3.28 1.93 -3.20
N LEU A 169 4.14 1.81 -4.21
CA LEU A 169 4.56 2.95 -5.02
C LEU A 169 3.38 3.55 -5.80
N LEU A 170 2.53 2.72 -6.41
CA LEU A 170 1.35 3.16 -7.16
C LEU A 170 0.42 4.00 -6.28
N ILE A 171 0.07 3.50 -5.11
CA ILE A 171 -0.91 4.13 -4.22
C ILE A 171 -0.36 5.41 -3.61
N LEU A 172 0.87 5.39 -3.09
CA LEU A 172 1.49 6.60 -2.53
C LEU A 172 1.68 7.67 -3.59
N ASN A 173 2.17 7.31 -4.79
CA ASN A 173 2.37 8.25 -5.87
C ASN A 173 1.05 8.92 -6.29
N HIS A 174 0.03 8.12 -6.63
CA HIS A 174 -1.26 8.64 -7.09
C HIS A 174 -1.91 9.58 -6.06
N GLN A 175 -2.06 9.13 -4.83
CA GLN A 175 -2.78 9.90 -3.83
C GLN A 175 -1.97 11.10 -3.32
N SER A 176 -0.65 10.96 -3.11
CA SER A 176 0.17 12.08 -2.64
C SER A 176 0.29 13.19 -3.68
N LEU A 177 0.34 12.87 -4.99
CA LEU A 177 0.34 13.89 -6.05
C LEU A 177 -0.96 14.69 -6.05
N ILE A 178 -2.10 14.03 -5.93
CA ILE A 178 -3.41 14.69 -5.88
C ILE A 178 -3.57 15.50 -4.59
N ALA A 179 -3.22 14.94 -3.43
CA ALA A 179 -3.24 15.65 -2.16
C ALA A 179 -2.37 16.91 -2.22
N THR A 180 -1.17 16.81 -2.77
CA THR A 180 -0.26 17.94 -2.94
C THR A 180 -0.88 19.06 -3.79
N LYS A 181 -1.47 18.70 -4.93
CA LYS A 181 -2.15 19.68 -5.79
C LYS A 181 -3.33 20.32 -5.09
N SER A 182 -4.16 19.53 -4.43
CA SER A 182 -5.32 19.99 -3.67
C SER A 182 -4.92 20.92 -2.52
N ASN A 183 -3.87 20.60 -1.78
CA ASN A 183 -3.35 21.47 -0.73
C ASN A 183 -2.96 22.86 -1.26
N ARG A 184 -2.29 22.92 -2.41
CA ARG A 184 -1.94 24.21 -3.03
C ARG A 184 -3.18 25.02 -3.39
N ILE A 185 -4.22 24.37 -3.93
CA ILE A 185 -5.50 25.01 -4.30
C ILE A 185 -6.22 25.52 -3.04
N VAL A 186 -6.32 24.69 -1.99
CA VAL A 186 -6.97 25.07 -0.72
C VAL A 186 -6.25 26.26 -0.08
N ARG A 187 -4.94 26.28 -0.05
CA ARG A 187 -4.15 27.41 0.47
C ARG A 187 -4.36 28.67 -0.36
N ALA A 188 -4.43 28.56 -1.68
CA ALA A 188 -4.70 29.69 -2.56
C ALA A 188 -6.14 30.22 -2.41
N ALA A 189 -7.08 29.36 -2.02
CA ALA A 189 -8.48 29.73 -1.78
C ALA A 189 -8.69 30.60 -0.52
N GLN A 190 -7.72 30.64 0.40
CA GLN A 190 -7.75 31.49 1.61
C GLN A 190 -9.08 31.35 2.40
N GLY A 191 -9.48 30.12 2.69
CA GLY A 191 -10.70 29.78 3.44
C GLY A 191 -12.00 29.76 2.63
N ARG A 192 -11.94 30.03 1.32
CA ARG A 192 -13.12 29.84 0.46
C ARG A 192 -13.35 28.34 0.23
N PRO A 193 -14.63 27.91 0.11
CA PRO A 193 -14.92 26.51 -0.19
C PRO A 193 -14.29 26.07 -1.53
N VAL A 194 -13.69 24.88 -1.52
CA VAL A 194 -13.13 24.22 -2.71
C VAL A 194 -13.90 22.94 -2.96
N SER A 195 -14.33 22.72 -4.18
CA SER A 195 -15.00 21.50 -4.61
C SER A 195 -14.14 20.74 -5.60
N GLU A 196 -13.95 19.45 -5.36
CA GLU A 196 -13.23 18.55 -6.26
C GLU A 196 -14.20 18.04 -7.35
N PHE A 197 -13.87 18.23 -8.63
CA PHE A 197 -14.65 17.82 -9.81
C PHE A 197 -13.85 16.98 -10.80
N GLY A 198 -12.78 16.32 -10.37
CA GLY A 198 -11.84 15.57 -11.21
C GLY A 198 -12.35 14.21 -11.68
N SER A 199 -13.38 13.64 -11.06
CA SER A 199 -13.84 12.26 -11.31
C SER A 199 -14.03 11.94 -12.79
N ARG A 200 -14.64 12.85 -13.59
CA ARG A 200 -14.84 12.65 -15.03
C ARG A 200 -13.55 12.67 -15.86
N ARG A 201 -12.41 13.03 -15.27
CA ARG A 201 -11.10 13.11 -15.90
C ARG A 201 -10.10 12.10 -15.31
N ALA A 202 -10.55 11.32 -14.33
CA ALA A 202 -9.73 10.29 -13.71
C ALA A 202 -9.51 9.11 -14.67
N GLN A 203 -8.42 8.40 -14.47
CA GLN A 203 -8.04 7.24 -15.27
C GLN A 203 -8.61 5.94 -14.67
N GLY A 204 -9.92 5.86 -14.59
CA GLY A 204 -10.67 4.76 -14.03
C GLY A 204 -11.47 5.13 -12.78
N ALA A 205 -12.43 4.29 -12.41
CA ALA A 205 -13.35 4.54 -11.29
C ALA A 205 -12.60 4.61 -9.95
N ASP A 206 -11.67 3.68 -9.72
CA ASP A 206 -10.87 3.65 -8.48
C ASP A 206 -9.98 4.89 -8.37
N ALA A 207 -9.36 5.32 -9.48
CA ALA A 207 -8.58 6.56 -9.52
C ALA A 207 -9.43 7.79 -9.15
N ALA A 208 -10.72 7.82 -9.55
CA ALA A 208 -11.64 8.90 -9.18
C ALA A 208 -11.93 8.90 -7.68
N VAL A 209 -12.23 7.74 -7.10
CA VAL A 209 -12.53 7.60 -5.66
C VAL A 209 -11.32 7.94 -4.81
N LEU A 210 -10.16 7.35 -5.13
CA LEU A 210 -8.90 7.61 -4.42
C LEU A 210 -8.44 9.07 -4.57
N GLY A 211 -8.68 9.68 -5.73
CA GLY A 211 -8.40 11.09 -5.97
C GLY A 211 -9.28 12.01 -5.12
N ALA A 212 -10.56 11.73 -5.00
CA ALA A 212 -11.46 12.48 -4.13
C ALA A 212 -11.05 12.37 -2.66
N ARG A 213 -10.71 11.15 -2.20
CA ARG A 213 -10.17 10.91 -0.86
C ARG A 213 -8.88 11.71 -0.61
N ALA A 214 -7.93 11.64 -1.51
CA ALA A 214 -6.67 12.37 -1.40
C ALA A 214 -6.87 13.89 -1.35
N SER A 215 -7.82 14.41 -2.11
CA SER A 215 -8.20 15.83 -2.06
C SER A 215 -8.81 16.23 -0.71
N TYR A 216 -9.54 15.33 -0.07
CA TYR A 216 -10.10 15.56 1.27
C TYR A 216 -9.01 15.58 2.36
N ILE A 217 -7.99 14.74 2.26
CA ILE A 217 -6.85 14.73 3.20
C ILE A 217 -6.07 16.04 3.15
N ALA A 218 -6.00 16.68 2.00
CA ALA A 218 -5.24 17.90 1.76
C ALA A 218 -5.84 19.14 2.41
#